data_3cbcabac7bfc5b311fac76cb9b50cd2c
#
_entry.id   3cbcabac7bfc5b311fac76cb9b50cd2c
#
_cell.length_a   1.000
_cell.length_b   1.000
_cell.length_c   1.000
_cell.angle_alpha   90.00
_cell.angle_beta   90.00
_cell.angle_gamma   90.00
#
_symmetry.space_group_name_H-M   'P 1'
#
loop_
_entity.id
_entity.type
_entity.pdbx_description
1 polymer ?
#
loop_
_entity_poly.entity_id
_entity_poly.type
_entity_poly.pdbx_seq_one_letter_code
_entity_poly.pdbx_strand_id
1 'polypeptide(L)'
;MVQARATIAAMTLAVLLALGLASCGGGAAKTGSATSAPPTPAAAPTSAAPETATTAFPTTPAGRQLAWVLAKLNAGKAVGDAELARHFSAGFLAQVPPAKLIAALTQVAAAGPLRLVGLLGSSSPTALVAHLDGAAGTSFTASIAVGATAPHLIGALLFQPYTATPVPTSWSQVDAGLRALASHATMLATEVGSSTPLHALQADTPGAIGSAFKLYVLGALGSAIDHGTASWNEKLAIHAAWKSLPSGALRNAPNGRTFTLRYFAQQMIAVSDNTAADHLIHRLGRSAVETELASMGMHEPQLDTPFLTTREMFALKLSASPALRSAYIAGATAQRLQLLARVDALPISLAAAAAWKAPREVSTIEWFASPADLARAMIALQAAAQHPALAPIHKILAKNPGISFDTKTWPYVAYKGGSEPGVLSLTWLLTRSDGRTFVLSIVLSNTAKVIDETGAVNVAEGAVDLLAQTH
;
A
#
# COMPACT_ATOMS: atom_id res chain seq x y z
N MET A 1 47.69 -8.19 21.20
CA MET A 1 46.38 -8.70 21.56
C MET A 1 45.41 -8.33 20.43
N VAL A 2 45.15 -9.28 19.57
CA VAL A 2 44.30 -9.12 18.36
C VAL A 2 42.88 -9.54 18.73
N GLN A 3 41.94 -8.59 18.74
CA GLN A 3 40.52 -8.88 18.91
C GLN A 3 39.97 -9.43 17.58
N ALA A 4 39.54 -10.67 17.59
CA ALA A 4 38.79 -11.29 16.51
C ALA A 4 37.39 -10.67 16.42
N ARG A 5 37.10 -9.97 15.33
CA ARG A 5 35.77 -9.54 14.97
C ARG A 5 35.06 -10.73 14.31
N ALA A 6 34.07 -11.30 15.00
CA ALA A 6 33.18 -12.27 14.43
C ALA A 6 32.21 -11.55 13.47
N THR A 7 32.35 -11.81 12.19
CA THR A 7 31.42 -11.38 11.13
C THR A 7 30.19 -12.27 11.20
N ILE A 8 29.07 -11.78 11.74
CA ILE A 8 27.79 -12.47 11.67
C ILE A 8 27.23 -12.20 10.26
N ALA A 9 27.22 -13.23 9.42
CA ALA A 9 26.56 -13.17 8.13
C ALA A 9 25.05 -13.00 8.35
N ALA A 10 24.50 -11.91 7.85
CA ALA A 10 23.06 -11.67 7.81
C ALA A 10 22.43 -12.65 6.84
N MET A 11 21.86 -13.76 7.33
CA MET A 11 20.99 -14.62 6.57
C MET A 11 19.58 -14.02 6.59
N THR A 12 19.17 -13.46 5.46
CA THR A 12 17.81 -12.98 5.22
C THR A 12 16.87 -14.20 5.11
N LEU A 13 16.13 -14.50 6.17
CA LEU A 13 15.11 -15.54 6.18
C LEU A 13 13.76 -14.93 5.79
N ALA A 14 13.50 -14.80 4.50
CA ALA A 14 12.17 -14.48 3.99
C ALA A 14 11.33 -15.75 3.92
N VAL A 15 10.39 -15.92 4.85
CA VAL A 15 9.32 -16.91 4.69
C VAL A 15 8.25 -16.28 3.79
N LEU A 16 8.29 -16.64 2.50
CA LEU A 16 7.42 -16.13 1.46
C LEU A 16 5.94 -16.45 1.74
N LEU A 17 5.13 -15.39 1.76
CA LEU A 17 3.67 -15.45 1.73
C LEU A 17 3.20 -15.85 0.32
N ALA A 18 2.83 -17.12 0.09
CA ALA A 18 2.24 -17.57 -1.15
C ALA A 18 0.70 -17.46 -1.06
N LEU A 19 0.11 -16.56 -1.85
CA LEU A 19 -1.33 -16.48 -2.08
C LEU A 19 -1.74 -17.55 -3.11
N GLY A 20 -2.28 -18.65 -2.64
CA GLY A 20 -2.81 -19.72 -3.50
C GLY A 20 -4.29 -19.55 -3.77
N LEU A 21 -4.66 -19.40 -5.06
CA LEU A 21 -6.03 -19.57 -5.54
C LEU A 21 -6.20 -21.05 -5.92
N ALA A 22 -7.06 -21.76 -5.20
CA ALA A 22 -7.49 -23.09 -5.61
C ALA A 22 -8.59 -22.96 -6.68
N SER A 23 -8.27 -23.40 -7.90
CA SER A 23 -9.22 -23.75 -8.94
C SER A 23 -9.72 -25.16 -8.66
N CYS A 24 -11.01 -25.38 -8.45
CA CYS A 24 -11.67 -26.68 -8.57
C CYS A 24 -12.80 -26.59 -9.58
N GLY A 25 -12.69 -27.38 -10.62
CA GLY A 25 -13.73 -27.61 -11.58
C GLY A 25 -14.68 -28.74 -11.14
N GLY A 26 -15.94 -28.61 -11.52
CA GLY A 26 -16.85 -29.68 -11.86
C GLY A 26 -17.75 -30.27 -10.77
N GLY A 27 -19.08 -30.10 -10.92
CA GLY A 27 -20.07 -30.98 -10.34
C GLY A 27 -21.29 -30.26 -9.73
N ALA A 28 -22.44 -30.34 -10.40
CA ALA A 28 -23.70 -29.74 -10.01
C ALA A 28 -24.32 -30.38 -8.77
N ALA A 29 -24.86 -29.57 -7.85
CA ALA A 29 -26.11 -29.83 -7.12
C ALA A 29 -26.59 -28.55 -6.38
N LYS A 30 -27.90 -28.32 -6.46
CA LYS A 30 -28.66 -27.23 -5.86
C LYS A 30 -28.65 -27.33 -4.33
N THR A 31 -28.44 -26.23 -3.63
CA THR A 31 -29.28 -25.71 -2.51
C THR A 31 -28.63 -24.42 -2.01
N GLY A 32 -29.45 -23.39 -1.70
CA GLY A 32 -29.00 -22.07 -1.30
C GLY A 32 -28.37 -22.06 0.09
N SER A 33 -27.29 -21.31 0.20
CA SER A 33 -26.80 -20.77 1.46
C SER A 33 -25.90 -19.57 1.14
N ALA A 34 -26.11 -18.50 1.88
CA ALA A 34 -25.35 -17.27 1.74
C ALA A 34 -23.87 -17.52 2.01
N THR A 35 -23.05 -17.51 0.95
CA THR A 35 -21.60 -17.61 1.06
C THR A 35 -21.05 -16.22 1.39
N SER A 36 -20.64 -16.05 2.66
CA SER A 36 -19.76 -14.96 3.06
C SER A 36 -18.45 -15.08 2.25
N ALA A 37 -18.07 -14.00 1.60
CA ALA A 37 -16.78 -13.91 0.89
C ALA A 37 -15.63 -14.21 1.85
N PRO A 38 -14.59 -14.96 1.43
CA PRO A 38 -13.40 -15.16 2.24
C PRO A 38 -12.76 -13.79 2.54
N PRO A 39 -12.18 -13.60 3.74
CA PRO A 39 -11.51 -12.36 4.07
C PRO A 39 -10.39 -12.12 3.05
N THR A 40 -10.37 -10.94 2.48
CA THR A 40 -9.24 -10.44 1.71
C THR A 40 -8.01 -10.57 2.60
N PRO A 41 -6.91 -11.19 2.16
CA PRO A 41 -5.67 -11.11 2.91
C PRO A 41 -5.33 -9.62 3.00
N ALA A 42 -5.25 -9.11 4.22
CA ALA A 42 -4.69 -7.80 4.47
C ALA A 42 -3.33 -7.78 3.77
N ALA A 43 -3.06 -6.75 2.97
CA ALA A 43 -1.70 -6.42 2.60
C ALA A 43 -0.88 -6.51 3.89
N ALA A 44 0.30 -7.12 3.84
CA ALA A 44 1.17 -7.19 4.99
C ALA A 44 1.24 -5.78 5.57
N PRO A 45 0.95 -5.58 6.86
CA PRO A 45 1.00 -4.26 7.45
C PRO A 45 2.44 -3.77 7.35
N THR A 46 2.71 -2.93 6.38
CA THR A 46 3.89 -2.12 6.27
C THR A 46 3.59 -0.87 7.08
N SER A 47 3.73 -0.95 8.37
CA SER A 47 3.73 0.23 9.23
C SER A 47 4.44 -0.11 10.52
N ALA A 48 5.57 0.51 10.75
CA ALA A 48 6.00 0.81 12.10
C ALA A 48 5.24 2.07 12.55
N ALA A 49 3.95 1.92 12.87
CA ALA A 49 3.26 2.91 13.67
C ALA A 49 3.90 2.96 15.06
N PRO A 50 3.71 4.05 15.82
CA PRO A 50 4.32 4.21 17.13
C PRO A 50 4.09 2.94 17.95
N GLU A 51 5.17 2.44 18.51
CA GLU A 51 5.17 1.25 19.35
C GLU A 51 4.36 1.54 20.60
N THR A 52 3.17 0.92 20.72
CA THR A 52 2.43 0.98 21.97
C THR A 52 3.09 -0.01 22.93
N ALA A 53 3.86 0.48 23.88
CA ALA A 53 4.49 -0.33 24.91
C ALA A 53 3.44 -1.16 25.62
N THR A 54 3.53 -2.47 25.53
CA THR A 54 2.64 -3.42 26.23
C THR A 54 3.42 -4.68 26.58
N THR A 55 3.20 -5.19 27.77
CA THR A 55 3.79 -6.43 28.25
C THR A 55 2.90 -7.65 28.07
N ALA A 56 1.68 -7.45 27.56
CA ALA A 56 0.69 -8.51 27.36
C ALA A 56 0.07 -8.42 25.96
N PHE A 57 -0.16 -9.57 25.34
CA PHE A 57 -0.89 -9.65 24.09
C PHE A 57 -2.35 -9.24 24.27
N PRO A 58 -2.97 -8.59 23.26
CA PRO A 58 -4.39 -8.32 23.28
C PRO A 58 -5.21 -9.62 23.43
N THR A 59 -6.36 -9.53 24.07
CA THR A 59 -7.30 -10.66 24.21
C THR A 59 -8.11 -10.92 22.94
N THR A 60 -7.72 -10.33 21.80
CA THR A 60 -8.28 -10.57 20.48
C THR A 60 -7.90 -11.95 19.93
N PRO A 61 -8.63 -12.50 18.94
CA PRO A 61 -8.24 -13.76 18.29
C PRO A 61 -6.80 -13.77 17.77
N ALA A 62 -6.35 -12.70 17.12
CA ALA A 62 -4.97 -12.59 16.64
C ALA A 62 -3.96 -12.57 17.79
N GLY A 63 -4.25 -11.81 18.86
CA GLY A 63 -3.39 -11.73 20.05
C GLY A 63 -3.26 -13.07 20.77
N ARG A 64 -4.35 -13.82 20.92
CA ARG A 64 -4.31 -15.17 21.53
C ARG A 64 -3.49 -16.15 20.70
N GLN A 65 -3.63 -16.13 19.38
CA GLN A 65 -2.87 -17.02 18.50
C GLN A 65 -1.38 -16.66 18.50
N LEU A 66 -1.01 -15.38 18.49
CA LEU A 66 0.41 -14.99 18.56
C LEU A 66 1.00 -15.33 19.95
N ALA A 67 0.27 -15.14 21.03
CA ALA A 67 0.67 -15.55 22.38
C ALA A 67 0.94 -17.07 22.44
N TRP A 68 0.08 -17.89 21.82
CA TRP A 68 0.30 -19.33 21.71
C TRP A 68 1.58 -19.66 20.92
N VAL A 69 1.81 -19.01 19.75
CA VAL A 69 3.04 -19.19 18.98
C VAL A 69 4.26 -18.88 19.84
N LEU A 70 4.25 -17.74 20.53
CA LEU A 70 5.36 -17.33 21.38
C LEU A 70 5.63 -18.30 22.53
N ALA A 71 4.56 -18.78 23.17
CA ALA A 71 4.68 -19.77 24.24
C ALA A 71 5.34 -21.08 23.75
N LYS A 72 5.04 -21.50 22.51
CA LYS A 72 5.68 -22.68 21.89
C LYS A 72 7.14 -22.44 21.55
N LEU A 73 7.47 -21.30 20.96
CA LEU A 73 8.86 -20.90 20.67
C LEU A 73 9.69 -20.89 21.97
N ASN A 74 9.18 -20.27 23.01
CA ASN A 74 9.89 -20.11 24.27
C ASN A 74 9.99 -21.43 25.09
N ALA A 75 9.06 -22.37 24.88
CA ALA A 75 9.13 -23.67 25.54
C ALA A 75 10.18 -24.61 24.95
N GLY A 76 10.73 -24.29 23.78
CA GLY A 76 11.74 -25.12 23.08
C GLY A 76 11.23 -26.51 22.69
N LYS A 77 9.90 -26.73 22.72
CA LYS A 77 9.28 -28.02 22.39
C LYS A 77 8.87 -28.04 20.92
N ALA A 78 9.20 -29.13 20.24
CA ALA A 78 8.72 -29.36 18.89
C ALA A 78 7.18 -29.37 18.85
N VAL A 79 6.60 -28.64 17.91
CA VAL A 79 5.15 -28.62 17.67
C VAL A 79 4.83 -29.74 16.68
N GLY A 80 3.95 -30.69 17.06
CA GLY A 80 3.57 -31.79 16.17
C GLY A 80 2.51 -31.38 15.15
N ASP A 81 2.41 -32.12 14.04
CA ASP A 81 1.50 -31.86 12.91
C ASP A 81 0.03 -31.71 13.36
N ALA A 82 -0.43 -32.56 14.27
CA ALA A 82 -1.78 -32.49 14.82
C ALA A 82 -2.05 -31.20 15.62
N GLU A 83 -1.03 -30.64 16.24
CA GLU A 83 -1.13 -29.38 16.96
C GLU A 83 -1.10 -28.19 15.97
N LEU A 84 -0.26 -28.24 14.95
CA LEU A 84 -0.26 -27.26 13.87
C LEU A 84 -1.64 -27.19 13.19
N ALA A 85 -2.26 -28.32 12.88
CA ALA A 85 -3.57 -28.37 12.25
C ALA A 85 -4.70 -27.76 13.13
N ARG A 86 -4.53 -27.67 14.44
CA ARG A 86 -5.49 -27.00 15.34
C ARG A 86 -5.33 -25.48 15.38
N HIS A 87 -4.17 -24.96 15.00
CA HIS A 87 -3.87 -23.53 15.07
C HIS A 87 -3.72 -22.86 13.71
N PHE A 88 -3.32 -23.59 12.67
CA PHE A 88 -3.12 -23.06 11.33
C PHE A 88 -4.20 -23.52 10.36
N SER A 89 -4.59 -22.65 9.44
CA SER A 89 -5.55 -23.00 8.40
C SER A 89 -4.98 -24.03 7.43
N ALA A 90 -5.84 -24.89 6.87
CA ALA A 90 -5.44 -25.85 5.84
C ALA A 90 -4.81 -25.16 4.62
N GLY A 91 -5.30 -23.98 4.23
CA GLY A 91 -4.73 -23.16 3.14
C GLY A 91 -3.30 -22.70 3.44
N PHE A 92 -3.01 -22.32 4.68
CA PHE A 92 -1.65 -21.96 5.10
C PHE A 92 -0.72 -23.20 5.07
N LEU A 93 -1.14 -24.32 5.66
CA LEU A 93 -0.33 -25.55 5.72
C LEU A 93 -0.11 -26.21 4.36
N ALA A 94 -1.00 -25.97 3.39
CA ALA A 94 -0.79 -26.40 2.01
C ALA A 94 0.33 -25.59 1.31
N GLN A 95 0.52 -24.34 1.71
CA GLN A 95 1.56 -23.47 1.16
C GLN A 95 2.89 -23.59 1.91
N VAL A 96 2.82 -23.76 3.24
CA VAL A 96 3.96 -23.95 4.12
C VAL A 96 3.78 -25.31 4.83
N PRO A 97 4.31 -26.39 4.26
CA PRO A 97 4.19 -27.72 4.84
C PRO A 97 4.72 -27.77 6.28
N PRO A 98 4.12 -28.59 7.18
CA PRO A 98 4.48 -28.66 8.59
C PRO A 98 5.98 -28.73 8.86
N ALA A 99 6.72 -29.56 8.14
CA ALA A 99 8.17 -29.66 8.31
C ALA A 99 8.92 -28.36 8.05
N LYS A 100 8.51 -27.56 7.03
CA LYS A 100 9.09 -26.24 6.74
C LYS A 100 8.72 -25.21 7.80
N LEU A 101 7.46 -25.25 8.26
CA LEU A 101 7.00 -24.35 9.33
C LEU A 101 7.76 -24.62 10.63
N ILE A 102 7.91 -25.89 11.02
CA ILE A 102 8.66 -26.29 12.23
C ILE A 102 10.12 -25.83 12.13
N ALA A 103 10.78 -26.04 10.97
CA ALA A 103 12.15 -25.58 10.75
C ALA A 103 12.28 -24.06 10.89
N ALA A 104 11.36 -23.28 10.31
CA ALA A 104 11.35 -21.83 10.43
C ALA A 104 11.12 -21.37 11.87
N LEU A 105 10.16 -21.95 12.58
CA LEU A 105 9.91 -21.65 13.99
C LEU A 105 11.10 -22.01 14.90
N THR A 106 11.80 -23.11 14.60
CA THR A 106 13.02 -23.49 15.31
C THR A 106 14.14 -22.47 15.13
N GLN A 107 14.28 -21.90 13.93
CA GLN A 107 15.26 -20.84 13.67
C GLN A 107 14.93 -19.57 14.47
N VAL A 108 13.66 -19.18 14.54
CA VAL A 108 13.23 -18.04 15.35
C VAL A 108 13.47 -18.30 16.83
N ALA A 109 13.16 -19.52 17.31
CA ALA A 109 13.41 -19.92 18.70
C ALA A 109 14.90 -19.91 19.11
N ALA A 110 15.82 -20.07 18.16
CA ALA A 110 17.26 -19.98 18.40
C ALA A 110 17.72 -18.59 18.88
N ALA A 111 16.91 -17.56 18.68
CA ALA A 111 17.17 -16.22 19.23
C ALA A 111 16.98 -16.14 20.78
N GLY A 112 16.65 -17.25 21.44
CA GLY A 112 16.38 -17.32 22.88
C GLY A 112 14.95 -16.93 23.23
N PRO A 113 14.62 -16.82 24.51
CA PRO A 113 13.26 -16.49 24.94
C PRO A 113 12.83 -15.13 24.36
N LEU A 114 11.78 -15.14 23.52
CA LEU A 114 11.20 -13.95 22.93
C LEU A 114 10.22 -13.28 23.89
N ARG A 115 10.29 -11.97 24.03
CA ARG A 115 9.40 -11.16 24.86
C ARG A 115 8.69 -10.12 24.01
N LEU A 116 7.41 -9.91 24.29
CA LEU A 116 6.68 -8.79 23.70
C LEU A 116 7.21 -7.48 24.28
N VAL A 117 7.57 -6.57 23.40
CA VAL A 117 7.98 -5.18 23.71
C VAL A 117 6.81 -4.24 23.49
N GLY A 118 6.15 -4.38 22.35
CA GLY A 118 5.01 -3.53 21.99
C GLY A 118 4.27 -4.04 20.76
N LEU A 119 3.20 -3.33 20.40
CA LEU A 119 2.50 -3.54 19.16
C LEU A 119 2.88 -2.44 18.17
N LEU A 120 3.14 -2.82 16.95
CA LEU A 120 3.47 -1.92 15.86
C LEU A 120 2.23 -1.71 14.98
N GLY A 121 1.91 -0.47 14.70
CA GLY A 121 0.80 -0.15 13.84
C GLY A 121 -0.58 -0.39 14.44
N SER A 122 -1.61 -0.24 13.59
CA SER A 122 -2.99 -0.51 13.98
C SER A 122 -3.24 -2.01 14.08
N SER A 123 -3.73 -2.46 15.22
CA SER A 123 -4.18 -3.84 15.41
C SER A 123 -5.69 -3.96 15.18
N SER A 124 -6.12 -5.11 14.64
CA SER A 124 -7.52 -5.49 14.53
C SER A 124 -7.78 -6.78 15.32
N PRO A 125 -9.04 -7.17 15.52
CA PRO A 125 -9.33 -8.46 16.15
C PRO A 125 -8.69 -9.66 15.44
N THR A 126 -8.45 -9.57 14.13
CA THR A 126 -7.96 -10.67 13.28
C THR A 126 -6.55 -10.49 12.75
N ALA A 127 -5.90 -9.36 13.00
CA ALA A 127 -4.51 -9.12 12.57
C ALA A 127 -3.79 -8.17 13.53
N LEU A 128 -2.50 -8.40 13.75
CA LEU A 128 -1.61 -7.49 14.48
C LEU A 128 -0.15 -7.71 14.07
N VAL A 129 0.68 -6.71 14.37
CA VAL A 129 2.13 -6.79 14.31
C VAL A 129 2.69 -6.52 15.69
N ALA A 130 3.59 -7.37 16.17
CA ALA A 130 4.25 -7.23 17.45
C ALA A 130 5.75 -7.02 17.28
N HIS A 131 6.34 -6.16 18.09
CA HIS A 131 7.77 -6.08 18.32
C HIS A 131 8.14 -7.06 19.43
N LEU A 132 9.10 -7.92 19.16
CA LEU A 132 9.58 -8.96 20.06
C LEU A 132 11.08 -8.84 20.24
N ASP A 133 11.54 -8.85 21.47
CA ASP A 133 12.96 -8.97 21.81
C ASP A 133 13.31 -10.39 22.17
N GLY A 134 14.45 -10.85 21.64
CA GLY A 134 15.11 -12.10 22.01
C GLY A 134 16.37 -11.87 22.83
N ALA A 135 17.16 -12.92 23.01
CA ALA A 135 18.43 -12.86 23.68
C ALA A 135 19.50 -12.13 22.83
N ALA A 136 20.56 -11.63 23.48
CA ALA A 136 21.74 -11.02 22.85
C ALA A 136 21.44 -9.85 21.88
N GLY A 137 20.35 -9.09 22.14
CA GLY A 137 20.00 -7.92 21.34
C GLY A 137 19.36 -8.27 19.98
N THR A 138 18.88 -9.49 19.81
CA THR A 138 18.06 -9.83 18.65
C THR A 138 16.64 -9.30 18.83
N SER A 139 16.08 -8.70 17.80
CA SER A 139 14.71 -8.19 17.80
C SER A 139 13.98 -8.60 16.52
N PHE A 140 12.67 -8.84 16.62
CA PHE A 140 11.83 -9.26 15.50
C PHE A 140 10.53 -8.49 15.45
N THR A 141 10.02 -8.28 14.25
CA THR A 141 8.59 -8.07 14.04
C THR A 141 7.93 -9.42 13.83
N ALA A 142 6.79 -9.66 14.50
CA ALA A 142 5.93 -10.80 14.29
C ALA A 142 4.57 -10.32 13.78
N SER A 143 4.29 -10.56 12.49
CA SER A 143 3.01 -10.25 11.86
C SER A 143 2.13 -11.50 11.84
N ILE A 144 0.88 -11.38 12.30
CA ILE A 144 -0.09 -12.47 12.30
C ILE A 144 -1.44 -12.03 11.76
N ALA A 145 -2.09 -12.92 10.97
CA ALA A 145 -3.49 -12.78 10.61
C ALA A 145 -4.22 -14.11 10.80
N VAL A 146 -5.45 -14.02 11.30
CA VAL A 146 -6.31 -15.18 11.61
C VAL A 146 -7.66 -15.08 10.92
N GLY A 147 -8.33 -16.19 10.74
CA GLY A 147 -9.68 -16.23 10.18
C GLY A 147 -10.69 -15.43 11.02
N ALA A 148 -11.66 -14.78 10.36
CA ALA A 148 -12.69 -13.98 11.02
C ALA A 148 -13.68 -14.83 11.85
N THR A 149 -13.85 -16.10 11.50
CA THR A 149 -14.75 -17.07 12.17
C THR A 149 -13.98 -18.02 13.08
N ALA A 150 -14.60 -18.43 14.19
CA ALA A 150 -14.02 -19.45 15.07
C ALA A 150 -13.75 -20.76 14.28
N PRO A 151 -12.64 -21.44 14.57
CA PRO A 151 -11.70 -21.27 15.69
C PRO A 151 -10.58 -20.24 15.46
N HIS A 152 -10.72 -19.30 14.50
CA HIS A 152 -9.77 -18.22 14.21
C HIS A 152 -8.36 -18.74 13.90
N LEU A 153 -8.28 -19.69 12.96
CA LEU A 153 -7.02 -20.32 12.58
C LEU A 153 -6.07 -19.32 11.92
N ILE A 154 -4.77 -19.50 12.15
CA ILE A 154 -3.73 -18.67 11.59
C ILE A 154 -3.70 -18.87 10.05
N GLY A 155 -3.93 -17.80 9.30
CA GLY A 155 -3.87 -17.74 7.84
C GLY A 155 -2.61 -17.09 7.32
N ALA A 156 -1.91 -16.31 8.18
CA ALA A 156 -0.61 -15.72 7.88
C ALA A 156 0.21 -15.60 9.17
N LEU A 157 1.51 -15.90 9.08
CA LEU A 157 2.50 -15.68 10.14
C LEU A 157 3.84 -15.37 9.50
N LEU A 158 4.47 -14.27 9.95
CA LEU A 158 5.76 -13.83 9.42
C LEU A 158 6.60 -13.27 10.57
N PHE A 159 7.84 -13.73 10.66
CA PHE A 159 8.87 -13.14 11.52
C PHE A 159 9.93 -12.47 10.64
N GLN A 160 10.30 -11.24 10.96
CA GLN A 160 11.36 -10.50 10.29
C GLN A 160 12.29 -9.89 11.33
N PRO A 161 13.60 -9.74 11.05
CA PRO A 161 14.48 -8.95 11.90
C PRO A 161 13.89 -7.54 12.08
N TYR A 162 13.86 -7.08 13.33
CA TYR A 162 13.46 -5.71 13.65
C TYR A 162 14.73 -4.89 13.92
N THR A 163 14.85 -3.77 13.23
CA THR A 163 15.84 -2.76 13.52
C THR A 163 15.09 -1.49 13.88
N ALA A 164 15.23 -1.04 15.13
CA ALA A 164 14.68 0.24 15.52
C ALA A 164 15.33 1.34 14.67
N THR A 165 14.56 1.89 13.74
CA THR A 165 15.00 3.10 13.04
C THR A 165 14.52 4.28 13.88
N PRO A 166 15.42 5.14 14.38
CA PRO A 166 15.00 6.31 15.16
C PRO A 166 14.02 7.15 14.34
N VAL A 167 12.89 7.50 14.94
CA VAL A 167 11.94 8.45 14.33
C VAL A 167 12.63 9.82 14.30
N PRO A 168 12.69 10.50 13.14
CA PRO A 168 13.30 11.82 13.04
C PRO A 168 12.62 12.84 13.95
N THR A 169 13.41 13.68 14.60
CA THR A 169 12.94 14.77 15.48
C THR A 169 13.28 16.15 14.93
N SER A 170 13.78 16.23 13.70
CA SER A 170 14.07 17.47 12.99
C SER A 170 13.93 17.27 11.47
N TRP A 171 13.63 18.33 10.75
CA TRP A 171 13.56 18.30 9.28
C TRP A 171 14.87 17.84 8.63
N SER A 172 16.03 18.20 9.19
CA SER A 172 17.32 17.71 8.70
C SER A 172 17.47 16.20 8.81
N GLN A 173 16.95 15.59 9.88
CA GLN A 173 16.92 14.13 10.04
C GLN A 173 15.92 13.47 9.08
N VAL A 174 14.77 14.11 8.84
CA VAL A 174 13.80 13.68 7.82
C VAL A 174 14.49 13.63 6.45
N ASP A 175 15.15 14.71 6.04
CA ASP A 175 15.87 14.77 4.76
C ASP A 175 16.94 13.70 4.64
N ALA A 176 17.74 13.52 5.69
CA ALA A 176 18.78 12.50 5.70
C ALA A 176 18.20 11.09 5.59
N GLY A 177 17.09 10.82 6.30
CA GLY A 177 16.37 9.55 6.23
C GLY A 177 15.84 9.27 4.83
N LEU A 178 15.16 10.25 4.19
CA LEU A 178 14.63 10.09 2.83
C LEU A 178 15.74 9.84 1.80
N ARG A 179 16.85 10.59 1.88
CA ARG A 179 18.01 10.40 0.97
C ARG A 179 18.70 9.06 1.16
N ALA A 180 18.68 8.49 2.36
CA ALA A 180 19.22 7.16 2.63
C ALA A 180 18.36 6.04 2.00
N LEU A 181 17.04 6.26 1.87
CA LEU A 181 16.10 5.28 1.35
C LEU A 181 16.07 5.21 -0.18
N ALA A 182 16.28 6.33 -0.88
CA ALA A 182 16.11 6.40 -2.32
C ALA A 182 17.10 7.35 -2.98
N SER A 183 17.46 7.04 -4.24
CA SER A 183 18.30 7.93 -5.06
C SER A 183 17.56 9.18 -5.53
N HIS A 184 16.25 9.09 -5.69
CA HIS A 184 15.35 10.22 -5.88
C HIS A 184 14.47 10.35 -4.63
N ALA A 185 14.68 11.39 -3.85
CA ALA A 185 13.98 11.65 -2.60
C ALA A 185 13.53 13.11 -2.59
N THR A 186 12.22 13.31 -2.61
CA THR A 186 11.60 14.64 -2.66
C THR A 186 10.46 14.72 -1.65
N MET A 187 10.23 15.91 -1.07
CA MET A 187 9.21 16.11 -0.04
C MET A 187 8.70 17.54 -0.01
N LEU A 188 7.45 17.71 0.37
CA LEU A 188 6.84 18.96 0.76
C LEU A 188 6.03 18.79 2.04
N ALA A 189 6.26 19.69 3.01
CA ALA A 189 5.39 19.89 4.16
C ALA A 189 4.94 21.35 4.16
N THR A 190 3.63 21.59 4.05
CA THR A 190 3.06 22.94 3.95
C THR A 190 1.75 23.05 4.72
N GLU A 191 1.45 24.25 5.19
CA GLU A 191 0.13 24.58 5.72
C GLU A 191 -0.75 25.08 4.56
N VAL A 192 -1.99 24.63 4.52
CA VAL A 192 -2.96 25.06 3.51
C VAL A 192 -3.25 26.54 3.66
N GLY A 193 -3.10 27.29 2.57
CA GLY A 193 -3.23 28.74 2.55
C GLY A 193 -1.93 29.52 2.81
N SER A 194 -0.84 28.85 3.20
CA SER A 194 0.48 29.47 3.32
C SER A 194 1.18 29.54 1.95
N SER A 195 1.82 30.67 1.69
CA SER A 195 2.70 30.84 0.49
C SER A 195 4.10 30.29 0.70
N THR A 196 4.48 30.00 1.96
CA THR A 196 5.79 29.51 2.33
C THR A 196 5.64 28.10 2.93
N PRO A 197 6.34 27.08 2.39
CA PRO A 197 6.31 25.76 2.97
C PRO A 197 6.99 25.73 4.35
N LEU A 198 6.52 24.86 5.23
CA LEU A 198 7.16 24.58 6.51
C LEU A 198 8.50 23.84 6.30
N HIS A 199 8.54 22.96 5.32
CA HIS A 199 9.76 22.30 4.86
C HIS A 199 9.63 21.82 3.42
N ALA A 200 10.74 21.84 2.69
CA ALA A 200 10.79 21.39 1.30
C ALA A 200 12.14 20.72 0.98
N LEU A 201 12.08 19.56 0.38
CA LEU A 201 13.21 18.83 -0.20
C LEU A 201 12.94 18.61 -1.68
N GLN A 202 13.50 19.44 -2.56
CA GLN A 202 13.29 19.37 -4.02
C GLN A 202 11.79 19.22 -4.39
N ALA A 203 10.93 20.00 -3.73
CA ALA A 203 9.47 19.81 -3.73
C ALA A 203 8.81 19.89 -5.12
N ASP A 204 9.43 20.58 -6.07
CA ASP A 204 8.94 20.76 -7.45
C ASP A 204 9.55 19.75 -8.45
N THR A 205 10.41 18.83 -7.98
CA THR A 205 11.04 17.83 -8.85
C THR A 205 10.12 16.60 -8.99
N PRO A 206 9.61 16.31 -10.20
CA PRO A 206 8.75 15.15 -10.43
C PRO A 206 9.49 13.82 -10.20
N GLY A 207 8.80 12.85 -9.66
CA GLY A 207 9.23 11.46 -9.53
C GLY A 207 8.08 10.51 -9.82
N ALA A 208 8.38 9.21 -9.91
CA ALA A 208 7.37 8.18 -10.06
C ALA A 208 6.48 8.10 -8.81
N ILE A 209 5.16 8.15 -9.00
CA ILE A 209 4.19 8.28 -7.90
C ILE A 209 3.32 7.03 -7.70
N GLY A 210 3.42 6.03 -8.59
CA GLY A 210 2.56 4.86 -8.51
C GLY A 210 1.10 5.24 -8.32
N SER A 211 0.39 4.55 -7.45
CA SER A 211 -1.06 4.73 -7.25
C SER A 211 -1.50 6.11 -6.72
N ALA A 212 -0.61 7.06 -6.43
CA ALA A 212 -1.03 8.41 -6.07
C ALA A 212 -1.69 9.16 -7.25
N PHE A 213 -1.48 8.72 -8.50
CA PHE A 213 -2.20 9.22 -9.67
C PHE A 213 -3.72 9.17 -9.53
N LYS A 214 -4.24 8.28 -8.68
CA LYS A 214 -5.67 8.10 -8.44
C LYS A 214 -6.36 9.33 -7.84
N LEU A 215 -5.58 10.26 -7.29
CA LEU A 215 -6.09 11.59 -6.89
C LEU A 215 -6.63 12.34 -8.10
N TYR A 216 -5.94 12.33 -9.23
CA TYR A 216 -6.37 12.99 -10.46
C TYR A 216 -7.59 12.31 -11.10
N VAL A 217 -7.67 10.98 -11.02
CA VAL A 217 -8.87 10.24 -11.45
C VAL A 217 -10.09 10.60 -10.57
N LEU A 218 -9.88 10.79 -9.26
CA LEU A 218 -10.94 11.25 -8.36
C LEU A 218 -11.35 12.70 -8.69
N GLY A 219 -10.40 13.56 -9.01
CA GLY A 219 -10.65 14.92 -9.49
C GLY A 219 -11.49 14.92 -10.76
N ALA A 220 -11.09 14.18 -11.78
CA ALA A 220 -11.83 14.06 -13.04
C ALA A 220 -13.26 13.52 -12.84
N LEU A 221 -13.46 12.58 -11.91
CA LEU A 221 -14.80 12.14 -11.52
C LEU A 221 -15.58 13.28 -10.84
N GLY A 222 -14.94 14.03 -9.97
CA GLY A 222 -15.52 15.22 -9.33
C GLY A 222 -15.97 16.24 -10.36
N SER A 223 -15.10 16.60 -11.29
CA SER A 223 -15.40 17.53 -12.39
C SER A 223 -16.57 17.05 -13.26
N ALA A 224 -16.61 15.76 -13.61
CA ALA A 224 -17.71 15.18 -14.38
C ALA A 224 -19.05 15.25 -13.60
N ILE A 225 -19.04 15.10 -12.30
CA ILE A 225 -20.23 15.21 -11.44
C ILE A 225 -20.68 16.66 -11.32
N ASP A 226 -19.76 17.59 -11.14
CA ASP A 226 -20.06 19.01 -11.02
C ASP A 226 -20.67 19.57 -12.31
N HIS A 227 -20.19 19.12 -13.47
CA HIS A 227 -20.75 19.46 -14.78
C HIS A 227 -22.00 18.64 -15.17
N GLY A 228 -22.49 17.75 -14.29
CA GLY A 228 -23.70 16.96 -14.54
C GLY A 228 -23.56 15.85 -15.58
N THR A 229 -22.34 15.52 -16.02
CA THR A 229 -22.08 14.44 -17.01
C THR A 229 -21.91 13.07 -16.35
N ALA A 230 -21.80 13.02 -15.02
CA ALA A 230 -21.79 11.82 -14.20
C ALA A 230 -22.55 12.05 -12.89
N SER A 231 -22.83 10.97 -12.14
CA SER A 231 -23.37 11.08 -10.78
C SER A 231 -22.80 10.01 -9.86
N TRP A 232 -22.75 10.29 -8.55
CA TRP A 232 -22.29 9.32 -7.57
C TRP A 232 -23.06 8.01 -7.56
N ASN A 233 -24.35 8.04 -7.92
CA ASN A 233 -25.26 6.90 -7.93
C ASN A 233 -25.34 6.20 -9.30
N GLU A 234 -24.71 6.77 -10.32
CA GLU A 234 -24.57 6.12 -11.63
C GLU A 234 -23.95 4.73 -11.47
N LYS A 235 -24.53 3.73 -12.13
CA LYS A 235 -24.06 2.35 -12.08
C LYS A 235 -23.19 2.04 -13.28
N LEU A 236 -22.02 1.50 -13.03
CA LEU A 236 -21.07 1.03 -14.02
C LEU A 236 -20.88 -0.49 -13.86
N ALA A 237 -20.94 -1.22 -14.96
CA ALA A 237 -20.73 -2.67 -14.97
C ALA A 237 -19.23 -3.01 -14.94
N ILE A 238 -18.89 -4.15 -14.34
CA ILE A 238 -17.55 -4.72 -14.43
C ILE A 238 -17.33 -5.27 -15.85
N HIS A 239 -16.32 -4.75 -16.53
CA HIS A 239 -15.87 -5.20 -17.84
C HIS A 239 -14.60 -6.04 -17.73
N ALA A 240 -14.59 -7.22 -18.37
CA ALA A 240 -13.45 -8.13 -18.34
C ALA A 240 -12.16 -7.47 -18.84
N ALA A 241 -12.27 -6.69 -19.92
CA ALA A 241 -11.12 -6.02 -20.55
C ALA A 241 -10.51 -4.90 -19.69
N TRP A 242 -11.24 -4.35 -18.71
CA TRP A 242 -10.80 -3.26 -17.85
C TRP A 242 -10.31 -3.76 -16.47
N LYS A 243 -10.28 -5.07 -16.25
CA LYS A 243 -9.74 -5.64 -15.02
C LYS A 243 -8.23 -5.53 -14.99
N SER A 244 -7.69 -5.18 -13.83
CA SER A 244 -6.25 -4.95 -13.64
C SER A 244 -5.70 -5.65 -12.40
N LEU A 245 -4.41 -5.51 -12.16
CA LEU A 245 -3.59 -6.18 -11.16
C LEU A 245 -2.85 -5.14 -10.30
N PRO A 246 -2.27 -5.58 -9.18
CA PRO A 246 -2.65 -6.70 -8.32
C PRO A 246 -3.67 -6.28 -7.26
N SER A 247 -3.75 -4.95 -6.93
CA SER A 247 -4.48 -4.41 -5.78
C SER A 247 -6.00 -4.39 -5.97
N GLY A 248 -6.70 -4.52 -4.86
CA GLY A 248 -8.14 -4.48 -4.77
C GLY A 248 -8.82 -5.81 -5.07
N ALA A 249 -10.12 -5.87 -4.81
CA ALA A 249 -10.94 -7.06 -4.95
C ALA A 249 -11.85 -7.05 -6.19
N LEU A 250 -12.04 -5.90 -6.84
CA LEU A 250 -12.97 -5.78 -7.97
C LEU A 250 -12.56 -6.61 -9.19
N ARG A 251 -11.27 -6.94 -9.34
CA ARG A 251 -10.82 -7.89 -10.38
C ARG A 251 -11.51 -9.25 -10.30
N ASN A 252 -11.94 -9.67 -9.08
CA ASN A 252 -12.61 -10.95 -8.83
C ASN A 252 -14.14 -10.84 -8.98
N ALA A 253 -14.68 -9.64 -9.13
CA ALA A 253 -16.12 -9.47 -9.31
C ALA A 253 -16.57 -10.06 -10.65
N PRO A 254 -17.76 -10.70 -10.72
CA PRO A 254 -18.30 -11.23 -11.96
C PRO A 254 -18.45 -10.12 -13.03
N ASN A 255 -18.15 -10.45 -14.29
CA ASN A 255 -18.39 -9.54 -15.40
C ASN A 255 -19.89 -9.21 -15.49
N GLY A 256 -20.22 -7.96 -15.83
CA GLY A 256 -21.59 -7.47 -15.85
C GLY A 256 -22.15 -7.08 -14.47
N ARG A 257 -21.54 -7.46 -13.36
CA ARG A 257 -21.97 -6.96 -12.04
C ARG A 257 -21.78 -5.45 -11.97
N THR A 258 -22.79 -4.74 -11.50
CA THR A 258 -22.79 -3.28 -11.44
C THR A 258 -22.49 -2.76 -10.04
N PHE A 259 -21.76 -1.65 -9.97
CA PHE A 259 -21.54 -0.87 -8.76
C PHE A 259 -21.70 0.61 -9.08
N THR A 260 -21.92 1.44 -8.05
CA THR A 260 -22.02 2.89 -8.24
C THR A 260 -20.63 3.51 -8.47
N LEU A 261 -20.55 4.66 -9.16
CA LEU A 261 -19.29 5.39 -9.32
C LEU A 261 -18.71 5.78 -7.97
N ARG A 262 -19.56 6.10 -6.96
CA ARG A 262 -19.12 6.28 -5.58
C ARG A 262 -18.39 5.07 -5.02
N TYR A 263 -18.89 3.86 -5.26
CA TYR A 263 -18.25 2.64 -4.78
C TYR A 263 -16.89 2.41 -5.46
N PHE A 264 -16.80 2.62 -6.78
CA PHE A 264 -15.53 2.57 -7.50
C PHE A 264 -14.53 3.58 -6.92
N ALA A 265 -14.93 4.82 -6.71
CA ALA A 265 -14.08 5.85 -6.12
C ALA A 265 -13.60 5.48 -4.71
N GLN A 266 -14.49 4.93 -3.86
CA GLN A 266 -14.11 4.43 -2.53
C GLN A 266 -13.09 3.30 -2.60
N GLN A 267 -13.27 2.30 -3.48
CA GLN A 267 -12.32 1.20 -3.65
C GLN A 267 -10.99 1.70 -4.22
N MET A 268 -11.04 2.58 -5.21
CA MET A 268 -9.85 3.19 -5.82
C MET A 268 -8.96 3.91 -4.80
N ILE A 269 -9.57 4.66 -3.88
CA ILE A 269 -8.81 5.43 -2.87
C ILE A 269 -8.46 4.57 -1.67
N ALA A 270 -9.44 3.91 -1.03
CA ALA A 270 -9.27 3.25 0.26
C ALA A 270 -8.33 2.04 0.22
N VAL A 271 -8.46 1.18 -0.78
CA VAL A 271 -7.63 -0.03 -0.94
C VAL A 271 -6.81 0.00 -2.23
N SER A 272 -6.74 1.17 -2.83
CA SER A 272 -5.98 1.39 -4.06
C SER A 272 -6.36 0.43 -5.21
N ASP A 273 -7.65 0.04 -5.32
CA ASP A 273 -8.13 -0.94 -6.30
C ASP A 273 -7.85 -0.46 -7.74
N ASN A 274 -7.01 -1.21 -8.46
CA ASN A 274 -6.60 -0.89 -9.82
C ASN A 274 -7.73 -1.12 -10.83
N THR A 275 -8.54 -2.17 -10.62
CA THR A 275 -9.72 -2.39 -11.45
C THR A 275 -10.74 -1.25 -11.30
N ALA A 276 -10.89 -0.72 -10.08
CA ALA A 276 -11.72 0.45 -9.87
C ALA A 276 -11.20 1.69 -10.63
N ALA A 277 -9.91 1.94 -10.56
CA ALA A 277 -9.28 3.05 -11.27
C ALA A 277 -9.49 2.95 -12.79
N ASP A 278 -9.20 1.79 -13.37
CA ASP A 278 -9.32 1.59 -14.82
C ASP A 278 -10.78 1.72 -15.30
N HIS A 279 -11.75 1.23 -14.52
CA HIS A 279 -13.17 1.42 -14.84
C HIS A 279 -13.57 2.90 -14.83
N LEU A 280 -13.07 3.68 -13.87
CA LEU A 280 -13.32 5.13 -13.84
C LEU A 280 -12.62 5.85 -15.00
N ILE A 281 -11.36 5.51 -15.32
CA ILE A 281 -10.64 6.09 -16.47
C ILE A 281 -11.39 5.79 -17.78
N HIS A 282 -11.86 4.56 -17.98
CA HIS A 282 -12.63 4.20 -19.17
C HIS A 282 -14.01 4.91 -19.24
N ARG A 283 -14.69 5.07 -18.10
CA ARG A 283 -15.98 5.77 -18.02
C ARG A 283 -15.83 7.28 -18.31
N LEU A 284 -14.79 7.90 -17.82
CA LEU A 284 -14.55 9.33 -17.97
C LEU A 284 -13.87 9.67 -19.30
N GLY A 285 -13.09 8.75 -19.83
CA GLY A 285 -12.18 8.96 -20.94
C GLY A 285 -10.80 9.45 -20.46
N ARG A 286 -9.76 8.98 -21.12
CA ARG A 286 -8.36 9.33 -20.84
C ARG A 286 -8.13 10.84 -20.85
N SER A 287 -8.64 11.54 -21.90
CA SER A 287 -8.49 12.98 -22.06
C SER A 287 -9.12 13.79 -20.92
N ALA A 288 -10.19 13.30 -20.29
CA ALA A 288 -10.77 13.98 -19.14
C ALA A 288 -9.81 13.95 -17.94
N VAL A 289 -9.12 12.82 -17.72
CA VAL A 289 -8.11 12.72 -16.67
C VAL A 289 -6.88 13.57 -17.00
N GLU A 290 -6.43 13.58 -18.26
CA GLU A 290 -5.31 14.43 -18.72
C GLU A 290 -5.63 15.92 -18.53
N THR A 291 -6.85 16.36 -18.82
CA THR A 291 -7.29 17.74 -18.56
C THR A 291 -7.26 18.05 -17.06
N GLU A 292 -7.66 17.10 -16.23
CA GLU A 292 -7.71 17.29 -14.78
C GLU A 292 -6.34 17.42 -14.13
N LEU A 293 -5.28 16.83 -14.70
CA LEU A 293 -3.92 17.03 -14.21
C LEU A 293 -3.57 18.53 -14.12
N ALA A 294 -3.78 19.27 -15.21
CA ALA A 294 -3.53 20.70 -15.27
C ALA A 294 -4.52 21.50 -14.38
N SER A 295 -5.82 21.12 -14.37
CA SER A 295 -6.84 21.76 -13.56
C SER A 295 -6.54 21.70 -12.07
N MET A 296 -5.97 20.59 -11.61
CA MET A 296 -5.53 20.39 -10.22
C MET A 296 -4.14 20.97 -9.95
N GLY A 297 -3.56 21.69 -10.89
CA GLY A 297 -2.32 22.45 -10.74
C GLY A 297 -1.04 21.64 -10.94
N MET A 298 -1.09 20.52 -11.64
CA MET A 298 0.13 19.78 -12.01
C MET A 298 1.00 20.64 -12.93
N HIS A 299 2.28 20.77 -12.58
CA HIS A 299 3.20 21.64 -13.29
C HIS A 299 3.60 21.09 -14.67
N GLU A 300 3.83 19.77 -14.76
CA GLU A 300 4.26 19.09 -15.97
C GLU A 300 3.28 17.98 -16.42
N PRO A 301 2.01 18.30 -16.77
CA PRO A 301 0.99 17.28 -17.09
C PRO A 301 1.35 16.45 -18.33
N GLN A 302 2.24 16.94 -19.21
CA GLN A 302 2.73 16.21 -20.37
C GLN A 302 3.54 14.94 -20.01
N LEU A 303 4.06 14.83 -18.80
CA LEU A 303 4.77 13.64 -18.33
C LEU A 303 3.84 12.43 -18.28
N ASP A 304 2.55 12.66 -18.01
CA ASP A 304 1.50 11.63 -17.89
C ASP A 304 0.62 11.57 -19.16
N THR A 305 1.13 11.98 -20.30
CA THR A 305 0.39 11.95 -21.57
C THR A 305 1.06 11.01 -22.59
N PRO A 306 0.38 9.98 -23.11
CA PRO A 306 -0.99 9.59 -22.80
C PRO A 306 -1.10 9.01 -21.37
N PHE A 307 -2.18 9.35 -20.66
CA PHE A 307 -2.42 8.88 -19.30
C PHE A 307 -2.68 7.37 -19.29
N LEU A 308 -1.82 6.60 -18.64
CA LEU A 308 -1.94 5.13 -18.60
C LEU A 308 -3.10 4.65 -17.70
N THR A 309 -3.79 3.60 -18.14
CA THR A 309 -4.52 2.74 -17.22
C THR A 309 -3.53 1.86 -16.44
N THR A 310 -3.96 1.34 -15.29
CA THR A 310 -3.10 0.42 -14.53
C THR A 310 -2.84 -0.88 -15.30
N ARG A 311 -3.83 -1.35 -16.07
CA ARG A 311 -3.69 -2.52 -16.94
C ARG A 311 -2.62 -2.29 -18.00
N GLU A 312 -2.61 -1.15 -18.68
CA GLU A 312 -1.60 -0.80 -19.67
C GLU A 312 -0.19 -0.74 -19.07
N MET A 313 -0.06 -0.10 -17.90
CA MET A 313 1.22 -0.03 -17.18
C MET A 313 1.75 -1.44 -16.86
N PHE A 314 0.91 -2.32 -16.28
CA PHE A 314 1.32 -3.70 -15.99
C PHE A 314 1.63 -4.49 -17.25
N ALA A 315 0.85 -4.31 -18.32
CA ALA A 315 1.10 -4.98 -19.60
C ALA A 315 2.44 -4.52 -20.21
N LEU A 316 2.75 -3.24 -20.20
CA LEU A 316 4.02 -2.68 -20.65
C LEU A 316 5.20 -3.21 -19.86
N LYS A 317 5.11 -3.18 -18.52
CA LYS A 317 6.20 -3.60 -17.64
C LYS A 317 6.42 -5.11 -17.64
N LEU A 318 5.35 -5.93 -17.69
CA LEU A 318 5.43 -7.35 -17.39
C LEU A 318 5.21 -8.26 -18.61
N SER A 319 4.43 -7.82 -19.61
CA SER A 319 4.01 -8.66 -20.74
C SER A 319 4.52 -8.22 -22.10
N ALA A 320 4.82 -6.92 -22.28
CA ALA A 320 5.32 -6.40 -23.54
C ALA A 320 6.71 -6.96 -23.89
N SER A 321 6.92 -7.27 -25.17
CA SER A 321 8.24 -7.59 -25.67
C SER A 321 9.20 -6.41 -25.49
N PRO A 322 10.52 -6.62 -25.37
CA PRO A 322 11.49 -5.55 -25.29
C PRO A 322 11.34 -4.50 -26.42
N ALA A 323 11.09 -4.96 -27.66
CA ALA A 323 10.89 -4.07 -28.80
C ALA A 323 9.64 -3.19 -28.66
N LEU A 324 8.50 -3.75 -28.21
CA LEU A 324 7.28 -2.98 -27.99
C LEU A 324 7.45 -1.95 -26.87
N ARG A 325 8.09 -2.36 -25.78
CA ARG A 325 8.38 -1.48 -24.64
C ARG A 325 9.32 -0.33 -25.05
N SER A 326 10.41 -0.62 -25.73
CA SER A 326 11.34 0.40 -26.24
C SER A 326 10.66 1.36 -27.21
N ALA A 327 9.80 0.84 -28.10
CA ALA A 327 9.04 1.68 -29.03
C ALA A 327 8.06 2.61 -28.29
N TYR A 328 7.41 2.12 -27.22
CA TYR A 328 6.54 2.94 -26.39
C TYR A 328 7.34 4.06 -25.68
N ILE A 329 8.46 3.71 -25.06
CA ILE A 329 9.31 4.66 -24.33
C ILE A 329 9.82 5.79 -25.26
N ALA A 330 10.30 5.42 -26.45
CA ALA A 330 10.87 6.36 -27.42
C ALA A 330 9.81 7.14 -28.21
N GLY A 331 8.54 6.70 -28.18
CA GLY A 331 7.48 7.25 -29.00
C GLY A 331 7.01 8.63 -28.53
N ALA A 332 6.64 9.51 -29.49
CA ALA A 332 5.85 10.69 -29.19
C ALA A 332 4.41 10.29 -28.76
N THR A 333 3.66 11.20 -28.13
CA THR A 333 2.31 10.94 -27.58
C THR A 333 1.39 10.22 -28.55
N ALA A 334 1.29 10.68 -29.82
CA ALA A 334 0.44 10.05 -30.82
C ALA A 334 0.86 8.60 -31.13
N GLN A 335 2.17 8.35 -31.19
CA GLN A 335 2.71 6.99 -31.38
C GLN A 335 2.48 6.11 -30.16
N ARG A 336 2.66 6.63 -28.94
CA ARG A 336 2.34 5.94 -27.70
C ARG A 336 0.87 5.50 -27.67
N LEU A 337 -0.06 6.39 -28.02
CA LEU A 337 -1.50 6.08 -28.12
C LEU A 337 -1.78 4.92 -29.10
N GLN A 338 -1.15 4.93 -30.30
CA GLN A 338 -1.29 3.84 -31.26
C GLN A 338 -0.76 2.50 -30.73
N LEU A 339 0.32 2.54 -29.96
CA LEU A 339 0.92 1.34 -29.37
C LEU A 339 0.07 0.79 -28.22
N LEU A 340 -0.69 1.63 -27.46
CA LEU A 340 -1.55 1.18 -26.38
C LEU A 340 -2.64 0.21 -26.86
N ALA A 341 -3.17 0.36 -28.06
CA ALA A 341 -4.13 -0.62 -28.63
C ALA A 341 -3.51 -2.04 -28.75
N ARG A 342 -2.20 -2.13 -28.98
CA ARG A 342 -1.46 -3.41 -28.98
C ARG A 342 -1.17 -3.90 -27.56
N VAL A 343 -0.93 -2.97 -26.63
CA VAL A 343 -0.67 -3.25 -25.22
C VAL A 343 -1.92 -3.80 -24.55
N ASP A 344 -3.10 -3.25 -24.84
CA ASP A 344 -4.39 -3.70 -24.32
C ASP A 344 -4.72 -5.14 -24.68
N ALA A 345 -4.23 -5.63 -25.82
CA ALA A 345 -4.40 -7.02 -26.25
C ALA A 345 -3.48 -8.00 -25.51
N LEU A 346 -2.48 -7.50 -24.74
CA LEU A 346 -1.55 -8.37 -24.02
C LEU A 346 -2.22 -8.98 -22.78
N PRO A 347 -1.92 -10.25 -22.47
CA PRO A 347 -2.37 -10.83 -21.21
C PRO A 347 -1.62 -10.22 -20.04
N ILE A 348 -2.32 -10.01 -18.93
CA ILE A 348 -1.72 -9.68 -17.65
C ILE A 348 -1.91 -10.84 -16.67
N SER A 349 -0.91 -11.10 -15.81
CA SER A 349 -0.87 -12.27 -14.96
C SER A 349 -0.56 -11.90 -13.51
N LEU A 350 -1.39 -12.39 -12.57
CA LEU A 350 -1.11 -12.28 -11.12
C LEU A 350 0.22 -12.94 -10.75
N ALA A 351 0.56 -14.06 -11.39
CA ALA A 351 1.83 -14.74 -11.14
C ALA A 351 3.02 -13.86 -11.56
N ALA A 352 2.94 -13.20 -12.72
CA ALA A 352 3.98 -12.27 -13.17
C ALA A 352 4.10 -11.06 -12.25
N ALA A 353 2.97 -10.49 -11.80
CA ALA A 353 2.96 -9.40 -10.83
C ALA A 353 3.54 -9.83 -9.47
N ALA A 354 3.21 -11.03 -8.99
CA ALA A 354 3.76 -11.57 -7.74
C ALA A 354 5.26 -11.91 -7.83
N ALA A 355 5.75 -12.26 -9.02
CA ALA A 355 7.18 -12.53 -9.28
C ALA A 355 8.01 -11.25 -9.47
N TRP A 356 7.35 -10.10 -9.69
CA TRP A 356 8.04 -8.83 -9.89
C TRP A 356 8.55 -8.26 -8.56
N LYS A 357 9.86 -8.34 -8.34
CA LYS A 357 10.54 -7.99 -7.07
C LYS A 357 11.66 -6.96 -7.23
N ALA A 358 11.87 -6.44 -8.42
CA ALA A 358 12.93 -5.47 -8.71
C ALA A 358 12.38 -4.28 -9.50
N PRO A 359 12.97 -3.08 -9.34
CA PRO A 359 12.59 -1.91 -10.13
C PRO A 359 12.60 -2.20 -11.63
N ARG A 360 11.60 -1.69 -12.35
CA ARG A 360 11.50 -1.84 -13.80
C ARG A 360 10.84 -0.61 -14.39
N GLU A 361 11.53 0.05 -15.31
CA GLU A 361 11.01 1.21 -16.07
C GLU A 361 10.46 2.33 -15.16
N VAL A 362 11.05 2.49 -13.97
CA VAL A 362 10.61 3.44 -12.93
C VAL A 362 10.64 4.89 -13.42
N SER A 363 11.55 5.22 -14.35
CA SER A 363 11.72 6.57 -14.90
C SER A 363 11.05 6.79 -16.26
N THR A 364 10.34 5.78 -16.80
CA THR A 364 9.83 5.82 -18.19
C THR A 364 8.40 5.33 -18.35
N ILE A 365 7.96 4.34 -17.57
CA ILE A 365 6.62 3.76 -17.63
C ILE A 365 5.99 3.85 -16.24
N GLU A 366 5.52 5.02 -15.90
CA GLU A 366 4.91 5.37 -14.61
C GLU A 366 3.99 6.57 -14.77
N TRP A 367 3.36 7.00 -13.69
CA TRP A 367 2.80 8.33 -13.52
C TRP A 367 3.78 9.15 -12.71
N PHE A 368 3.95 10.41 -13.09
CA PHE A 368 4.96 11.30 -12.53
C PHE A 368 4.32 12.55 -11.96
N ALA A 369 4.70 12.92 -10.75
CA ALA A 369 4.34 14.19 -10.15
C ALA A 369 5.40 14.59 -9.12
N SER A 370 5.50 15.87 -8.84
CA SER A 370 6.27 16.38 -7.71
C SER A 370 5.47 16.32 -6.41
N PRO A 371 6.10 16.36 -5.23
CA PRO A 371 5.38 16.57 -3.96
C PRO A 371 4.48 17.79 -3.97
N ALA A 372 4.88 18.87 -4.63
CA ALA A 372 4.07 20.09 -4.76
C ALA A 372 2.83 19.87 -5.64
N ASP A 373 2.92 19.07 -6.71
CA ASP A 373 1.78 18.68 -7.53
C ASP A 373 0.75 17.88 -6.74
N LEU A 374 1.22 16.87 -6.00
CA LEU A 374 0.37 16.03 -5.14
C LEU A 374 -0.28 16.85 -4.02
N ALA A 375 0.45 17.81 -3.46
CA ALA A 375 -0.10 18.72 -2.46
C ALA A 375 -1.23 19.58 -3.07
N ARG A 376 -1.02 20.18 -4.24
CA ARG A 376 -2.06 20.93 -4.97
C ARG A 376 -3.28 20.05 -5.27
N ALA A 377 -3.05 18.81 -5.70
CA ALA A 377 -4.12 17.86 -5.96
C ALA A 377 -4.97 17.56 -4.72
N MET A 378 -4.34 17.32 -3.56
CA MET A 378 -5.05 17.11 -2.29
C MET A 378 -5.85 18.34 -1.86
N ILE A 379 -5.25 19.54 -1.98
CA ILE A 379 -5.90 20.82 -1.65
C ILE A 379 -7.10 21.06 -2.56
N ALA A 380 -6.95 20.82 -3.89
CA ALA A 380 -8.04 20.97 -4.84
C ALA A 380 -9.22 20.02 -4.52
N LEU A 381 -8.94 18.75 -4.21
CA LEU A 381 -9.96 17.78 -3.82
C LEU A 381 -10.66 18.17 -2.51
N GLN A 382 -9.92 18.68 -1.53
CA GLN A 382 -10.49 19.16 -0.27
C GLN A 382 -11.36 20.41 -0.49
N ALA A 383 -10.95 21.32 -1.35
CA ALA A 383 -11.73 22.49 -1.74
C ALA A 383 -13.01 22.09 -2.50
N ALA A 384 -12.89 21.19 -3.48
CA ALA A 384 -14.02 20.64 -4.23
C ALA A 384 -15.05 19.98 -3.30
N ALA A 385 -14.61 19.28 -2.26
CA ALA A 385 -15.48 18.63 -1.29
C ALA A 385 -16.36 19.59 -0.48
N GLN A 386 -16.09 20.91 -0.49
CA GLN A 386 -16.95 21.92 0.13
C GLN A 386 -18.22 22.17 -0.70
N HIS A 387 -18.21 21.83 -1.99
CA HIS A 387 -19.40 21.91 -2.83
C HIS A 387 -20.35 20.73 -2.48
N PRO A 388 -21.67 20.98 -2.23
CA PRO A 388 -22.60 19.94 -1.77
C PRO A 388 -22.63 18.69 -2.65
N ALA A 389 -22.57 18.85 -3.99
CA ALA A 389 -22.57 17.72 -4.94
C ALA A 389 -21.31 16.87 -4.81
N LEU A 390 -20.20 17.43 -4.36
CA LEU A 390 -18.88 16.79 -4.26
C LEU A 390 -18.50 16.41 -2.81
N ALA A 391 -19.36 16.70 -1.82
CA ALA A 391 -19.12 16.35 -0.42
C ALA A 391 -18.69 14.89 -0.15
N PRO A 392 -19.08 13.89 -0.95
CA PRO A 392 -18.57 12.52 -0.78
C PRO A 392 -17.04 12.39 -0.87
N ILE A 393 -16.34 13.28 -1.60
CA ILE A 393 -14.87 13.26 -1.75
C ILE A 393 -14.19 13.29 -0.40
N HIS A 394 -14.65 14.14 0.53
CA HIS A 394 -14.10 14.25 1.88
C HIS A 394 -14.04 12.88 2.60
N LYS A 395 -15.14 12.13 2.58
CA LYS A 395 -15.22 10.81 3.22
C LYS A 395 -14.46 9.74 2.44
N ILE A 396 -14.36 9.86 1.12
CA ILE A 396 -13.62 8.94 0.26
C ILE A 396 -12.13 9.03 0.57
N LEU A 397 -11.57 10.23 0.67
CA LEU A 397 -10.16 10.47 0.96
C LEU A 397 -9.76 10.01 2.39
N ALA A 398 -10.66 10.17 3.37
CA ALA A 398 -10.41 9.78 4.75
C ALA A 398 -10.68 8.29 5.06
N LYS A 399 -11.04 7.49 4.04
CA LYS A 399 -11.43 6.07 4.26
C LYS A 399 -10.29 5.20 4.78
N ASN A 400 -9.05 5.52 4.41
CA ASN A 400 -7.83 4.86 4.84
C ASN A 400 -6.77 5.92 5.12
N PRO A 401 -6.33 6.11 6.35
CA PRO A 401 -5.34 7.13 6.70
C PRO A 401 -3.89 6.73 6.33
N GLY A 402 -3.67 5.53 5.82
CA GLY A 402 -2.34 5.01 5.45
C GLY A 402 -1.53 4.51 6.65
N ILE A 403 -1.39 5.30 7.68
CA ILE A 403 -0.77 4.98 8.97
C ILE A 403 -1.74 5.28 10.12
N SER A 404 -1.35 4.96 11.35
CA SER A 404 -2.13 5.32 12.53
C SER A 404 -1.89 6.77 12.95
N PHE A 405 -2.94 7.47 13.32
CA PHE A 405 -2.88 8.83 13.84
C PHE A 405 -3.57 8.92 15.20
N ASP A 406 -3.04 9.78 16.08
CA ASP A 406 -3.78 10.22 17.25
C ASP A 406 -4.96 11.11 16.79
N THR A 407 -6.18 10.60 16.94
CA THR A 407 -7.41 11.30 16.51
C THR A 407 -7.72 12.53 17.32
N LYS A 408 -7.09 12.73 18.49
CA LYS A 408 -7.20 13.96 19.28
C LYS A 408 -6.39 15.08 18.66
N THR A 409 -5.21 14.76 18.15
CA THR A 409 -4.35 15.71 17.44
C THR A 409 -4.82 15.91 16.00
N TRP A 410 -5.18 14.82 15.30
CA TRP A 410 -5.54 14.80 13.89
C TRP A 410 -6.96 14.26 13.67
N PRO A 411 -8.02 15.07 13.94
CA PRO A 411 -9.42 14.63 13.80
C PRO A 411 -9.84 14.32 12.35
N TYR A 412 -9.08 14.82 11.35
CA TYR A 412 -9.29 14.46 9.95
C TYR A 412 -7.96 14.17 9.26
N VAL A 413 -7.93 13.03 8.57
CA VAL A 413 -6.77 12.58 7.79
C VAL A 413 -7.26 12.06 6.44
N ALA A 414 -6.90 12.75 5.37
CA ALA A 414 -7.03 12.27 4.00
C ALA A 414 -5.70 11.68 3.53
N TYR A 415 -5.74 10.60 2.78
CA TYR A 415 -4.53 9.92 2.33
C TYR A 415 -4.67 9.30 0.95
N LYS A 416 -3.59 9.35 0.20
CA LYS A 416 -3.34 8.46 -0.93
C LYS A 416 -1.85 8.24 -1.10
N GLY A 417 -1.47 6.98 -1.12
CA GLY A 417 -0.11 6.56 -1.46
C GLY A 417 -0.04 5.73 -2.72
N GLY A 418 1.17 5.46 -3.17
CA GLY A 418 1.46 4.56 -4.28
C GLY A 418 2.77 3.84 -4.05
N SER A 419 2.83 2.56 -4.42
CA SER A 419 4.08 1.79 -4.37
C SER A 419 4.14 0.73 -5.45
N GLU A 420 5.36 0.45 -5.87
CA GLU A 420 5.79 -0.71 -6.65
C GLU A 420 7.30 -0.91 -6.39
N PRO A 421 7.92 -2.00 -6.87
CA PRO A 421 9.35 -2.18 -6.69
C PRO A 421 10.16 -0.98 -7.21
N GLY A 422 10.75 -0.22 -6.29
CA GLY A 422 11.52 0.99 -6.58
C GLY A 422 10.74 2.30 -6.60
N VAL A 423 9.45 2.29 -6.27
CA VAL A 423 8.61 3.49 -6.19
C VAL A 423 7.84 3.51 -4.88
N LEU A 424 7.82 4.65 -4.19
CA LEU A 424 6.96 4.90 -3.05
C LEU A 424 6.55 6.37 -3.01
N SER A 425 5.25 6.62 -2.96
CA SER A 425 4.71 7.94 -2.68
C SER A 425 3.75 7.89 -1.51
N LEU A 426 3.80 8.90 -0.66
CA LEU A 426 2.96 9.03 0.54
C LEU A 426 2.45 10.48 0.59
N THR A 427 1.14 10.67 0.47
CA THR A 427 0.57 12.02 0.47
C THR A 427 -0.62 12.08 1.41
N TRP A 428 -0.53 12.96 2.40
CA TRP A 428 -1.57 13.24 3.37
C TRP A 428 -2.06 14.68 3.30
N LEU A 429 -3.33 14.89 3.61
CA LEU A 429 -3.87 16.17 4.06
C LEU A 429 -4.42 15.94 5.46
N LEU A 430 -3.89 16.71 6.42
CA LEU A 430 -4.05 16.50 7.85
C LEU A 430 -4.69 17.74 8.47
N THR A 431 -5.90 17.64 9.03
CA THR A 431 -6.48 18.73 9.80
C THR A 431 -6.24 18.50 11.28
N ARG A 432 -5.55 19.45 11.92
CA ARG A 432 -5.22 19.40 13.34
C ARG A 432 -6.41 19.91 14.19
N SER A 433 -6.43 19.55 15.47
CA SER A 433 -7.53 19.88 16.40
C SER A 433 -7.76 21.39 16.63
N ASP A 434 -6.78 22.23 16.30
CA ASP A 434 -6.89 23.70 16.29
C ASP A 434 -7.49 24.27 14.98
N GLY A 435 -7.86 23.39 14.03
CA GLY A 435 -8.45 23.75 12.74
C GLY A 435 -7.44 23.99 11.62
N ARG A 436 -6.15 24.07 11.91
CA ARG A 436 -5.11 24.21 10.88
C ARG A 436 -5.01 22.95 10.04
N THR A 437 -4.79 23.10 8.76
CA THR A 437 -4.70 21.98 7.82
C THR A 437 -3.34 21.98 7.13
N PHE A 438 -2.70 20.84 7.09
CA PHE A 438 -1.36 20.64 6.53
C PHE A 438 -1.39 19.61 5.42
N VAL A 439 -0.48 19.74 4.47
CA VAL A 439 -0.18 18.68 3.51
C VAL A 439 1.25 18.21 3.73
N LEU A 440 1.42 16.90 3.82
CA LEU A 440 2.70 16.22 3.77
C LEU A 440 2.70 15.32 2.53
N SER A 441 3.64 15.54 1.61
CA SER A 441 3.82 14.71 0.43
C SER A 441 5.28 14.29 0.30
N ILE A 442 5.53 12.99 0.14
CA ILE A 442 6.85 12.37 -0.01
C ILE A 442 6.81 11.55 -1.29
N VAL A 443 7.80 11.73 -2.16
CA VAL A 443 7.98 10.93 -3.38
C VAL A 443 9.40 10.38 -3.40
N LEU A 444 9.49 9.06 -3.41
CA LEU A 444 10.75 8.31 -3.43
C LEU A 444 10.78 7.40 -4.65
N SER A 445 11.89 7.39 -5.38
CA SER A 445 12.11 6.38 -6.39
C SER A 445 13.58 5.94 -6.49
N ASN A 446 13.78 4.69 -6.90
CA ASN A 446 15.09 4.10 -7.09
C ASN A 446 15.03 3.09 -8.24
N THR A 447 15.86 3.28 -9.25
CA THR A 447 15.89 2.42 -10.44
C THR A 447 16.68 1.12 -10.24
N ALA A 448 17.43 1.01 -9.14
CA ALA A 448 18.32 -0.12 -8.86
C ALA A 448 17.86 -0.99 -7.67
N LYS A 449 17.12 -0.43 -6.72
CA LYS A 449 16.74 -1.10 -5.45
C LYS A 449 15.27 -0.87 -5.14
N VAL A 450 14.65 -1.82 -4.46
CA VAL A 450 13.35 -1.62 -3.80
C VAL A 450 13.51 -0.60 -2.67
N ILE A 451 12.45 0.16 -2.41
CA ILE A 451 12.39 1.09 -1.29
C ILE A 451 12.08 0.29 -0.01
N ASP A 452 12.75 0.62 1.08
CA ASP A 452 12.35 0.17 2.42
C ASP A 452 11.11 0.99 2.85
N GLU A 453 9.93 0.41 2.62
CA GLU A 453 8.66 1.06 2.94
C GLU A 453 8.51 1.29 4.45
N THR A 454 9.04 0.38 5.29
CA THR A 454 9.01 0.54 6.75
C THR A 454 9.85 1.71 7.20
N GLY A 455 11.08 1.82 6.71
CA GLY A 455 11.94 2.96 6.98
C GLY A 455 11.33 4.27 6.48
N ALA A 456 10.66 4.27 5.32
CA ALA A 456 10.00 5.45 4.78
C ALA A 456 8.80 5.89 5.66
N VAL A 457 8.02 4.95 6.18
CA VAL A 457 6.93 5.24 7.11
C VAL A 457 7.47 5.85 8.41
N ASN A 458 8.54 5.31 9.00
CA ASN A 458 9.16 5.88 10.19
C ASN A 458 9.61 7.34 9.96
N VAL A 459 10.19 7.62 8.79
CA VAL A 459 10.58 9.00 8.44
C VAL A 459 9.37 9.89 8.29
N ALA A 460 8.29 9.40 7.67
CA ALA A 460 7.04 10.15 7.51
C ALA A 460 6.36 10.43 8.87
N GLU A 461 6.38 9.48 9.81
CA GLU A 461 5.88 9.67 11.18
C GLU A 461 6.63 10.81 11.89
N GLY A 462 7.96 10.88 11.77
CA GLY A 462 8.73 11.99 12.30
C GLY A 462 8.33 13.34 11.68
N ALA A 463 8.05 13.36 10.38
CA ALA A 463 7.56 14.57 9.72
C ALA A 463 6.16 14.97 10.22
N VAL A 464 5.26 14.00 10.46
CA VAL A 464 3.93 14.25 11.06
C VAL A 464 4.04 14.80 12.48
N ASP A 465 4.97 14.27 13.28
CA ASP A 465 5.21 14.77 14.65
C ASP A 465 5.75 16.20 14.65
N LEU A 466 6.60 16.56 13.69
CA LEU A 466 7.05 17.94 13.50
C LEU A 466 5.90 18.88 13.11
N LEU A 467 4.97 18.43 12.25
CA LEU A 467 3.76 19.18 11.91
C LEU A 467 2.84 19.35 13.12
N ALA A 468 2.73 18.35 13.99
CA ALA A 468 1.94 18.44 15.22
C ALA A 468 2.46 19.54 16.17
N GLN A 469 3.78 19.80 16.18
CA GLN A 469 4.47 20.76 17.04
C GLN A 469 4.56 22.19 16.42
N THR A 470 4.13 22.36 15.18
CA THR A 470 4.19 23.67 14.49
C THR A 470 3.23 24.68 15.13
N HIS A 471 3.74 25.84 15.55
CA HIS A 471 3.01 26.95 16.18
C HIS A 471 2.48 27.95 15.17
#